data_45a55819b894310a783f5426cf81ddc5
#
_entry.id   45a55819b894310a783f5426cf81ddc5
#
_cell.length_a   1.000
_cell.length_b   1.000
_cell.length_c   1.000
_cell.angle_alpha   90.00
_cell.angle_beta   90.00
_cell.angle_gamma   90.00
#
_symmetry.space_group_name_H-M   'P 1'
#
loop_
_entity.id
_entity.type
_entity.pdbx_description
1 polymer ?
#
loop_
_entity_poly.entity_id
_entity_poly.type
_entity_poly.pdbx_seq_one_letter_code
_entity_poly.pdbx_strand_id
1 'polypeptide(L)'
;SILDDYRSRLQEAFERTKEISDREAPSSEDLIKSKVQKSLPVVETAVPEENLEAIVRALTNHPMEFNVHKKLTRQFSRREKLYFDEKRIDWGFAEALAFGSILLDNTEIRISGQDSRRGTFSHRHAVLYDQQDGSEYIPLNHIQPTQESLGIYDSLLSEYAVCGFEYGYSVAHPNALVVWEAQFGDFANGAQIIFDQFLSAAEEKWGQTSSLTLLLPHGFEGQGPEHSSARLERFLQLCAENNMIVCSFSTPANLFHGLRRQADNSIRKPLVVMSPKSLLRHPDVISTPEDLYDGRFQEVIPSADASAARKLVFCSGKMYYDVKQAVEAEGKQDEIAVTRLEQFYPFPSAEVKAELERFGAAQEVVWVQEEPANMGAWTFVRDFFDNELETATCEANRIRYIGRTAAASPATGSAQVHQAEQTSILNVVTG
;
A
#
# COMPACT_ATOMS: atom_id res chain seq x y z
N SER A 1 -42.08 24.68 18.87
CA SER A 1 -41.41 23.53 19.54
C SER A 1 -40.13 23.13 18.76
N ILE A 2 -39.27 22.31 19.35
CA ILE A 2 -38.08 21.77 18.65
C ILE A 2 -38.49 21.04 17.37
N LEU A 3 -39.63 20.35 17.40
CA LEU A 3 -40.15 19.62 16.24
C LEU A 3 -40.59 20.58 15.11
N ASP A 4 -41.18 21.73 15.46
CA ASP A 4 -41.63 22.71 14.45
C ASP A 4 -40.43 23.43 13.83
N ASP A 5 -39.40 23.75 14.62
CA ASP A 5 -38.13 24.31 14.11
C ASP A 5 -37.45 23.32 13.15
N TYR A 6 -37.38 22.04 13.52
CA TYR A 6 -36.82 21.00 12.67
C TYR A 6 -37.57 20.84 11.34
N ARG A 7 -38.91 20.84 11.40
CA ARG A 7 -39.77 20.79 10.20
C ARG A 7 -39.57 21.99 9.29
N SER A 8 -39.47 23.19 9.89
CA SER A 8 -39.20 24.42 9.13
C SER A 8 -37.88 24.33 8.39
N ARG A 9 -36.80 23.87 9.05
CA ARG A 9 -35.48 23.71 8.44
C ARG A 9 -35.47 22.65 7.32
N LEU A 10 -36.23 21.56 7.51
CA LEU A 10 -36.38 20.55 6.44
C LEU A 10 -37.12 21.13 5.24
N GLN A 11 -38.18 21.91 5.47
CA GLN A 11 -38.92 22.53 4.38
C GLN A 11 -38.07 23.57 3.63
N GLU A 12 -37.30 24.41 4.34
CA GLU A 12 -36.38 25.35 3.73
C GLU A 12 -35.30 24.64 2.89
N ALA A 13 -34.73 23.54 3.40
CA ALA A 13 -33.78 22.73 2.68
C ALA A 13 -34.38 22.13 1.40
N PHE A 14 -35.64 21.65 1.49
CA PHE A 14 -36.38 21.10 0.35
C PHE A 14 -36.66 22.15 -0.74
N GLU A 15 -37.07 23.36 -0.35
CA GLU A 15 -37.31 24.45 -1.32
C GLU A 15 -35.97 24.86 -2.01
N ARG A 16 -34.85 24.95 -1.26
CA ARG A 16 -33.53 25.21 -1.86
C ARG A 16 -33.12 24.13 -2.85
N THR A 17 -33.47 22.87 -2.56
CA THR A 17 -33.15 21.76 -3.46
C THR A 17 -33.92 21.87 -4.77
N LYS A 18 -35.17 22.32 -4.74
CA LYS A 18 -35.97 22.60 -5.95
C LYS A 18 -35.32 23.70 -6.81
N GLU A 19 -34.91 24.81 -6.17
CA GLU A 19 -34.23 25.91 -6.88
C GLU A 19 -32.91 25.45 -7.54
N ILE A 20 -32.21 24.46 -6.95
CA ILE A 20 -30.98 23.87 -7.50
C ILE A 20 -31.31 22.92 -8.66
N SER A 21 -32.40 22.14 -8.57
CA SER A 21 -32.80 21.18 -9.62
C SER A 21 -33.32 21.88 -10.90
N ASP A 22 -33.75 23.14 -10.81
CA ASP A 22 -34.15 23.95 -11.96
C ASP A 22 -32.94 24.58 -12.70
N ARG A 23 -31.72 24.41 -12.21
CA ARG A 23 -30.53 24.75 -13.02
C ARG A 23 -30.43 23.79 -14.20
N GLU A 24 -30.13 24.33 -15.37
CA GLU A 24 -29.97 23.54 -16.60
C GLU A 24 -29.16 22.27 -16.36
N ALA A 25 -29.74 21.13 -16.68
CA ALA A 25 -29.00 19.88 -16.65
C ALA A 25 -27.74 20.03 -17.52
N PRO A 26 -26.57 19.52 -17.06
CA PRO A 26 -25.37 19.60 -17.87
C PRO A 26 -25.61 19.00 -19.25
N SER A 27 -25.00 19.57 -20.27
CA SER A 27 -25.16 19.08 -21.65
C SER A 27 -24.74 17.61 -21.73
N SER A 28 -25.29 16.87 -22.70
CA SER A 28 -24.89 15.48 -22.93
C SER A 28 -23.39 15.35 -23.21
N GLU A 29 -22.75 16.36 -23.79
CA GLU A 29 -21.30 16.43 -23.97
C GLU A 29 -20.55 16.61 -22.65
N ASP A 30 -21.07 17.40 -21.69
CA ASP A 30 -20.46 17.58 -20.39
C ASP A 30 -20.61 16.34 -19.49
N LEU A 31 -21.68 15.56 -19.69
CA LEU A 31 -21.89 14.29 -19.01
C LEU A 31 -20.99 13.15 -19.56
N ILE A 32 -20.64 13.24 -20.85
CA ILE A 32 -19.81 12.23 -21.53
C ILE A 32 -18.32 12.58 -21.43
N LYS A 33 -17.97 13.85 -21.29
CA LYS A 33 -16.58 14.24 -21.03
C LYS A 33 -16.19 13.61 -19.71
N SER A 34 -15.38 12.56 -19.78
CA SER A 34 -14.72 11.99 -18.62
C SER A 34 -14.08 13.13 -17.82
N LYS A 35 -14.40 13.26 -16.55
CA LYS A 35 -13.68 14.18 -15.68
C LYS A 35 -12.20 13.86 -15.84
N VAL A 36 -11.44 14.77 -16.41
CA VAL A 36 -10.00 14.56 -16.65
C VAL A 36 -9.38 14.19 -15.31
N GLN A 37 -8.81 13.00 -15.26
CA GLN A 37 -8.15 12.50 -14.06
C GLN A 37 -7.00 13.46 -13.73
N LYS A 38 -7.13 14.22 -12.64
CA LYS A 38 -6.04 15.09 -12.18
C LYS A 38 -5.00 14.21 -11.53
N SER A 39 -3.73 14.41 -11.88
CA SER A 39 -2.62 13.76 -11.17
C SER A 39 -2.67 14.11 -9.68
N LEU A 40 -2.26 13.18 -8.84
CA LEU A 40 -2.05 13.47 -7.42
C LEU A 40 -0.91 14.52 -7.29
N PRO A 41 -0.97 15.39 -6.26
CA PRO A 41 0.14 16.31 -6.02
C PRO A 41 1.44 15.55 -5.73
N VAL A 42 2.56 16.08 -6.19
CA VAL A 42 3.88 15.59 -5.81
C VAL A 42 4.16 16.05 -4.38
N VAL A 43 4.53 15.12 -3.51
CA VAL A 43 4.82 15.36 -2.09
C VAL A 43 6.28 15.01 -1.83
N GLU A 44 7.00 15.92 -1.18
CA GLU A 44 8.35 15.65 -0.67
C GLU A 44 8.25 14.76 0.55
N THR A 45 8.85 13.59 0.46
CA THR A 45 8.74 12.55 1.50
C THR A 45 10.09 12.16 2.12
N ALA A 46 11.18 12.73 1.63
CA ALA A 46 12.50 12.61 2.23
C ALA A 46 12.53 13.19 3.66
N VAL A 47 13.39 12.66 4.51
CA VAL A 47 13.53 13.08 5.92
C VAL A 47 14.99 13.34 6.23
N PRO A 48 15.33 14.45 6.92
CA PRO A 48 16.70 14.70 7.35
C PRO A 48 17.31 13.49 8.07
N GLU A 49 18.57 13.15 7.77
CA GLU A 49 19.25 11.99 8.34
C GLU A 49 19.28 12.03 9.87
N GLU A 50 19.47 13.24 10.47
CA GLU A 50 19.43 13.44 11.90
C GLU A 50 18.10 13.02 12.56
N ASN A 51 16.98 13.21 11.85
CA ASN A 51 15.66 12.78 12.34
C ASN A 51 15.55 11.25 12.33
N LEU A 52 16.05 10.60 11.28
CA LEU A 52 16.09 9.14 11.21
C LEU A 52 16.95 8.56 12.33
N GLU A 53 18.15 9.13 12.57
CA GLU A 53 19.01 8.74 13.69
C GLU A 53 18.33 8.90 15.05
N ALA A 54 17.62 10.02 15.27
CA ALA A 54 16.89 10.24 16.50
C ALA A 54 15.83 9.17 16.74
N ILE A 55 15.09 8.80 15.69
CA ILE A 55 14.09 7.72 15.74
C ILE A 55 14.77 6.38 16.09
N VAL A 56 15.88 6.04 15.41
CA VAL A 56 16.62 4.80 15.69
C VAL A 56 17.05 4.74 17.15
N ARG A 57 17.57 5.84 17.69
CA ARG A 57 17.97 5.92 19.12
C ARG A 57 16.77 5.75 20.06
N ALA A 58 15.62 6.36 19.73
CA ALA A 58 14.40 6.19 20.54
C ALA A 58 13.89 4.74 20.53
N LEU A 59 13.95 4.06 19.38
CA LEU A 59 13.55 2.65 19.26
C LEU A 59 14.42 1.69 20.08
N THR A 60 15.69 2.05 20.33
CA THR A 60 16.65 1.21 21.04
C THR A 60 16.83 1.58 22.52
N ASN A 61 16.40 2.79 22.91
CA ASN A 61 16.47 3.26 24.29
C ASN A 61 15.10 3.12 24.99
N HIS A 62 15.17 2.75 26.24
CA HIS A 62 14.01 2.71 27.15
C HIS A 62 14.47 3.13 28.57
N PRO A 63 13.55 3.50 29.48
CA PRO A 63 13.92 3.80 30.83
C PRO A 63 14.70 2.68 31.51
N MET A 64 15.72 3.02 32.34
CA MET A 64 16.61 2.01 32.96
C MET A 64 15.86 1.00 33.82
N GLU A 65 14.74 1.42 34.42
CA GLU A 65 13.91 0.58 35.28
C GLU A 65 12.92 -0.31 34.49
N PHE A 66 12.79 -0.10 33.15
CA PHE A 66 11.86 -0.83 32.33
C PHE A 66 12.48 -2.13 31.84
N ASN A 67 11.88 -3.25 32.18
CA ASN A 67 12.42 -4.60 31.93
C ASN A 67 11.89 -5.20 30.63
N VAL A 68 12.49 -4.82 29.50
CA VAL A 68 12.13 -5.34 28.17
C VAL A 68 12.46 -6.84 28.06
N HIS A 69 11.57 -7.59 27.41
CA HIS A 69 11.81 -8.99 27.12
C HIS A 69 13.11 -9.20 26.30
N LYS A 70 13.99 -10.10 26.74
CA LYS A 70 15.36 -10.32 26.21
C LYS A 70 15.43 -10.51 24.67
N LYS A 71 14.41 -11.12 24.05
CA LYS A 71 14.36 -11.29 22.58
C LYS A 71 14.17 -9.95 21.89
N LEU A 72 13.33 -9.07 22.42
CA LEU A 72 13.08 -7.75 21.86
C LEU A 72 14.30 -6.84 22.04
N THR A 73 14.95 -6.87 23.18
CA THR A 73 16.22 -6.14 23.39
C THR A 73 17.25 -6.48 22.30
N ARG A 74 17.41 -7.78 21.99
CA ARG A 74 18.32 -8.20 20.92
C ARG A 74 17.88 -7.72 19.53
N GLN A 75 16.57 -7.74 19.26
CA GLN A 75 16.04 -7.28 17.99
C GLN A 75 16.26 -5.78 17.80
N PHE A 76 16.04 -4.97 18.82
CA PHE A 76 16.26 -3.53 18.74
C PHE A 76 17.74 -3.17 18.64
N SER A 77 18.61 -3.77 19.44
CA SER A 77 20.07 -3.60 19.29
C SER A 77 20.56 -4.00 17.89
N ARG A 78 19.91 -5.00 17.26
CA ARG A 78 20.21 -5.35 15.87
C ARG A 78 19.78 -4.24 14.90
N ARG A 79 18.62 -3.58 15.11
CA ARG A 79 18.17 -2.46 14.25
C ARG A 79 19.16 -1.30 14.28
N GLU A 80 19.68 -0.96 15.45
CA GLU A 80 20.73 0.05 15.61
C GLU A 80 21.96 -0.28 14.76
N LYS A 81 22.46 -1.51 14.90
CA LYS A 81 23.59 -2.00 14.11
C LYS A 81 23.28 -2.02 12.59
N LEU A 82 22.09 -2.47 12.20
CA LEU A 82 21.67 -2.48 10.80
C LEU A 82 21.71 -1.07 10.21
N TYR A 83 21.25 -0.06 10.95
CA TYR A 83 21.22 1.32 10.49
C TYR A 83 22.62 1.94 10.42
N PHE A 84 23.36 1.94 11.55
CA PHE A 84 24.61 2.68 11.64
C PHE A 84 25.78 1.97 10.96
N ASP A 85 25.91 0.65 11.12
CA ASP A 85 27.06 -0.12 10.65
C ASP A 85 26.84 -0.75 9.28
N GLU A 86 25.68 -1.41 9.06
CA GLU A 86 25.42 -2.20 7.87
C GLU A 86 24.68 -1.41 6.78
N LYS A 87 24.11 -0.24 7.09
CA LYS A 87 23.31 0.61 6.21
C LYS A 87 22.14 -0.16 5.58
N ARG A 88 21.43 -0.94 6.37
CA ARG A 88 20.33 -1.82 5.95
C ARG A 88 19.07 -1.55 6.73
N ILE A 89 17.96 -1.46 6.03
CA ILE A 89 16.63 -1.24 6.59
C ILE A 89 15.70 -2.33 6.04
N ASP A 90 15.14 -3.16 6.93
CA ASP A 90 14.11 -4.12 6.61
C ASP A 90 12.71 -3.48 6.65
N TRP A 91 11.68 -4.24 6.27
CA TRP A 91 10.31 -3.77 6.16
C TRP A 91 9.75 -3.19 7.46
N GLY A 92 9.81 -3.94 8.55
CA GLY A 92 9.26 -3.50 9.83
C GLY A 92 10.06 -2.35 10.45
N PHE A 93 11.32 -2.21 10.08
CA PHE A 93 12.14 -1.08 10.48
C PHE A 93 11.78 0.18 9.68
N ALA A 94 11.59 0.08 8.36
CA ALA A 94 11.12 1.18 7.52
C ALA A 94 9.75 1.70 7.96
N GLU A 95 8.83 0.81 8.35
CA GLU A 95 7.53 1.19 8.92
C GLU A 95 7.71 2.02 10.21
N ALA A 96 8.55 1.57 11.12
CA ALA A 96 8.82 2.30 12.37
C ALA A 96 9.47 3.66 12.12
N LEU A 97 10.41 3.76 11.16
CA LEU A 97 11.03 5.02 10.75
C LEU A 97 10.03 5.97 10.11
N ALA A 98 9.11 5.46 9.28
CA ALA A 98 8.04 6.26 8.69
C ALA A 98 7.13 6.84 9.78
N PHE A 99 6.64 6.02 10.69
CA PHE A 99 5.82 6.49 11.80
C PHE A 99 6.55 7.51 12.67
N GLY A 100 7.79 7.23 13.07
CA GLY A 100 8.58 8.17 13.86
C GLY A 100 8.74 9.52 13.18
N SER A 101 9.02 9.55 11.87
CA SER A 101 9.19 10.78 11.11
C SER A 101 7.87 11.58 10.98
N ILE A 102 6.74 10.90 10.82
CA ILE A 102 5.40 11.53 10.77
C ILE A 102 5.06 12.18 12.12
N LEU A 103 5.39 11.53 13.23
CA LEU A 103 5.21 12.11 14.56
C LEU A 103 6.09 13.36 14.78
N LEU A 104 7.32 13.37 14.24
CA LEU A 104 8.21 14.53 14.27
C LEU A 104 7.70 15.69 13.40
N ASP A 105 6.95 15.39 12.34
CA ASP A 105 6.27 16.39 11.50
C ASP A 105 4.95 16.89 12.14
N ASN A 106 4.71 16.62 13.41
CA ASN A 106 3.52 17.00 14.18
C ASN A 106 2.20 16.44 13.63
N THR A 107 2.23 15.23 13.10
CA THR A 107 1.05 14.50 12.66
C THR A 107 0.78 13.33 13.60
N GLU A 108 -0.38 13.33 14.24
CA GLU A 108 -0.84 12.22 15.11
C GLU A 108 -1.05 10.95 14.26
N ILE A 109 -0.71 9.80 14.83
CA ILE A 109 -0.93 8.50 14.19
C ILE A 109 -1.86 7.66 15.06
N ARG A 110 -2.91 7.11 14.42
CA ARG A 110 -3.78 6.12 15.02
C ARG A 110 -3.76 4.84 14.21
N ILE A 111 -3.40 3.73 14.86
CA ILE A 111 -3.38 2.39 14.24
C ILE A 111 -4.31 1.47 15.02
N SER A 112 -5.17 0.73 14.32
CA SER A 112 -5.94 -0.36 14.92
C SER A 112 -5.98 -1.58 14.03
N GLY A 113 -6.21 -2.73 14.62
CA GLY A 113 -6.32 -4.03 13.98
C GLY A 113 -6.01 -5.14 14.97
N GLN A 114 -6.31 -6.36 14.59
CA GLN A 114 -6.01 -7.52 15.42
C GLN A 114 -4.48 -7.69 15.51
N ASP A 115 -3.93 -7.83 16.71
CA ASP A 115 -2.48 -7.91 16.95
C ASP A 115 -1.64 -6.70 16.45
N SER A 116 -2.21 -5.54 16.19
CA SER A 116 -1.49 -4.38 15.61
C SER A 116 -0.33 -3.90 16.46
N ARG A 117 -0.42 -3.99 17.80
CA ARG A 117 0.64 -3.58 18.74
C ARG A 117 1.95 -4.32 18.51
N ARG A 118 1.87 -5.59 18.14
CA ARG A 118 2.99 -6.46 17.81
C ARG A 118 3.21 -6.58 16.30
N GLY A 119 2.15 -6.43 15.53
CA GLY A 119 2.00 -6.88 14.16
C GLY A 119 1.69 -8.38 14.08
N THR A 120 0.76 -8.78 13.23
CA THR A 120 0.34 -10.20 13.06
C THR A 120 1.56 -11.12 12.86
N PHE A 121 2.55 -10.68 12.12
CA PHE A 121 3.75 -11.44 11.80
C PHE A 121 4.94 -11.13 12.73
N SER A 122 4.70 -10.50 13.89
CA SER A 122 5.74 -10.11 14.87
C SER A 122 6.85 -9.25 14.25
N HIS A 123 6.49 -8.32 13.38
CA HIS A 123 7.41 -7.43 12.66
C HIS A 123 7.49 -6.04 13.28
N ARG A 124 6.44 -5.58 13.97
CA ARG A 124 6.29 -4.21 14.47
C ARG A 124 6.82 -4.05 15.89
N HIS A 125 6.22 -4.71 16.87
CA HIS A 125 6.52 -4.53 18.30
C HIS A 125 6.55 -3.06 18.72
N ALA A 126 5.50 -2.30 18.39
CA ALA A 126 5.40 -0.88 18.70
C ALA A 126 5.16 -0.60 20.19
N VAL A 127 4.54 -1.55 20.89
CA VAL A 127 4.29 -1.47 22.35
C VAL A 127 5.15 -2.50 23.06
N LEU A 128 5.95 -2.03 24.02
CA LEU A 128 6.75 -2.87 24.89
C LEU A 128 6.03 -3.05 26.24
N TYR A 129 6.19 -4.23 26.83
CA TYR A 129 5.61 -4.56 28.12
C TYR A 129 6.72 -4.86 29.11
N ASP A 130 6.69 -4.19 30.26
CA ASP A 130 7.59 -4.50 31.37
C ASP A 130 7.35 -5.93 31.85
N GLN A 131 8.42 -6.69 32.01
CA GLN A 131 8.34 -8.10 32.42
C GLN A 131 8.05 -8.29 33.93
N GLN A 132 8.08 -7.22 34.71
CA GLN A 132 7.83 -7.28 36.16
C GLN A 132 6.41 -6.86 36.54
N ASP A 133 5.93 -5.74 35.98
CA ASP A 133 4.65 -5.16 36.36
C ASP A 133 3.62 -5.06 35.22
N GLY A 134 4.04 -5.35 33.98
CA GLY A 134 3.17 -5.32 32.79
C GLY A 134 2.88 -3.90 32.31
N SER A 135 3.55 -2.86 32.80
CA SER A 135 3.40 -1.50 32.28
C SER A 135 3.80 -1.40 30.82
N GLU A 136 3.18 -0.47 30.07
CA GLU A 136 3.37 -0.27 28.65
C GLU A 136 4.34 0.86 28.36
N TYR A 137 5.16 0.70 27.32
CA TYR A 137 6.05 1.73 26.81
C TYR A 137 6.02 1.72 25.28
N ILE A 138 5.78 2.89 24.68
CA ILE A 138 5.78 3.08 23.22
C ILE A 138 7.00 3.93 22.86
N PRO A 139 8.10 3.32 22.35
CA PRO A 139 9.34 4.04 22.07
C PRO A 139 9.16 5.26 21.16
N LEU A 140 8.31 5.13 20.13
CA LEU A 140 8.04 6.21 19.17
C LEU A 140 7.34 7.43 19.79
N ASN A 141 6.77 7.33 20.98
CA ASN A 141 6.21 8.47 21.71
C ASN A 141 7.26 9.24 22.52
N HIS A 142 8.53 8.86 22.39
CA HIS A 142 9.64 9.42 23.18
C HIS A 142 10.86 9.77 22.32
N ILE A 143 10.66 10.20 21.06
CA ILE A 143 11.75 10.62 20.16
C ILE A 143 12.26 11.99 20.59
N GLN A 144 11.33 12.94 20.82
CA GLN A 144 11.62 14.28 21.32
C GLN A 144 10.44 14.84 22.15
N PRO A 145 10.67 15.89 22.97
CA PRO A 145 9.62 16.41 23.87
C PRO A 145 8.41 17.06 23.16
N THR A 146 8.58 17.53 21.92
CA THR A 146 7.58 18.33 21.20
C THR A 146 7.12 17.63 19.93
N GLN A 147 6.73 16.38 20.05
CA GLN A 147 6.20 15.57 18.95
C GLN A 147 4.73 15.20 19.17
N GLU A 148 4.06 14.74 18.13
CA GLU A 148 2.76 14.10 18.25
C GLU A 148 2.88 12.64 18.72
N SER A 149 1.73 12.00 18.99
CA SER A 149 1.67 10.68 19.60
C SER A 149 1.19 9.60 18.65
N LEU A 150 1.72 8.39 18.84
CA LEU A 150 1.22 7.16 18.25
C LEU A 150 0.23 6.50 19.21
N GLY A 151 -1.05 6.45 18.80
CA GLY A 151 -2.06 5.59 19.42
C GLY A 151 -2.15 4.28 18.64
N ILE A 152 -1.88 3.14 19.29
CA ILE A 152 -1.96 1.83 18.64
C ILE A 152 -2.76 0.84 19.49
N TYR A 153 -3.71 0.15 18.88
CA TYR A 153 -4.74 -0.61 19.57
C TYR A 153 -4.94 -1.98 18.92
N ASP A 154 -4.93 -3.02 19.74
CA ASP A 154 -5.42 -4.34 19.31
C ASP A 154 -6.94 -4.30 19.32
N SER A 155 -7.53 -4.49 18.14
CA SER A 155 -8.97 -4.33 17.93
C SER A 155 -9.79 -5.56 18.34
N LEU A 156 -11.10 -5.35 18.43
CA LEU A 156 -12.07 -6.44 18.49
C LEU A 156 -12.04 -7.27 17.19
N LEU A 157 -12.52 -8.50 17.29
CA LEU A 157 -12.69 -9.43 16.15
C LEU A 157 -13.97 -9.05 15.36
N SER A 158 -13.92 -7.95 14.63
CA SER A 158 -14.97 -7.48 13.74
C SER A 158 -14.42 -6.47 12.74
N GLU A 159 -14.09 -6.92 11.55
CA GLU A 159 -13.56 -6.07 10.47
C GLU A 159 -14.57 -4.96 10.11
N TYR A 160 -15.86 -5.29 10.03
CA TYR A 160 -16.93 -4.32 9.75
C TYR A 160 -16.96 -3.18 10.76
N ALA A 161 -17.01 -3.50 12.05
CA ALA A 161 -17.14 -2.49 13.10
C ALA A 161 -15.86 -1.66 13.24
N VAL A 162 -14.70 -2.30 13.19
CA VAL A 162 -13.41 -1.62 13.36
C VAL A 162 -13.10 -0.74 12.16
N CYS A 163 -13.24 -1.23 10.94
CA CYS A 163 -13.03 -0.42 9.74
C CYS A 163 -14.03 0.75 9.66
N GLY A 164 -15.29 0.53 10.02
CA GLY A 164 -16.29 1.59 10.08
C GLY A 164 -15.97 2.66 11.12
N PHE A 165 -15.46 2.25 12.29
CA PHE A 165 -15.00 3.18 13.32
C PHE A 165 -13.81 4.01 12.83
N GLU A 166 -12.77 3.37 12.29
CA GLU A 166 -11.56 4.07 11.82
C GLU A 166 -11.86 4.98 10.61
N TYR A 167 -12.80 4.59 9.74
CA TYR A 167 -13.30 5.48 8.71
C TYR A 167 -13.90 6.76 9.33
N GLY A 168 -14.83 6.61 10.30
CA GLY A 168 -15.45 7.75 11.00
C GLY A 168 -14.42 8.60 11.73
N TYR A 169 -13.40 7.96 12.35
CA TYR A 169 -12.29 8.67 13.01
C TYR A 169 -11.51 9.52 12.01
N SER A 170 -11.14 8.96 10.84
CA SER A 170 -10.39 9.68 9.80
C SER A 170 -11.16 10.88 9.23
N VAL A 171 -12.50 10.82 9.20
CA VAL A 171 -13.36 11.92 8.78
C VAL A 171 -13.42 13.01 9.86
N ALA A 172 -13.55 12.61 11.13
CA ALA A 172 -13.65 13.54 12.27
C ALA A 172 -12.29 14.17 12.63
N HIS A 173 -11.20 13.47 12.38
CA HIS A 173 -9.83 13.92 12.67
C HIS A 173 -8.96 13.95 11.41
N PRO A 174 -9.16 14.95 10.55
CA PRO A 174 -8.58 14.98 9.21
C PRO A 174 -7.04 15.12 9.17
N ASN A 175 -6.43 15.58 10.26
CA ASN A 175 -4.98 15.81 10.32
C ASN A 175 -4.19 14.62 10.89
N ALA A 176 -4.87 13.53 11.26
CA ALA A 176 -4.20 12.32 11.72
C ALA A 176 -4.00 11.31 10.59
N LEU A 177 -2.89 10.58 10.63
CA LEU A 177 -2.74 9.35 9.86
C LEU A 177 -3.52 8.23 10.57
N VAL A 178 -4.61 7.81 9.99
CA VAL A 178 -5.45 6.72 10.53
C VAL A 178 -5.22 5.45 9.73
N VAL A 179 -4.87 4.38 10.42
CA VAL A 179 -4.51 3.10 9.80
C VAL A 179 -5.36 1.97 10.38
N TRP A 180 -5.99 1.19 9.53
CA TRP A 180 -6.56 -0.10 9.89
C TRP A 180 -5.75 -1.23 9.26
N GLU A 181 -5.24 -2.16 10.08
CA GLU A 181 -4.52 -3.34 9.64
C GLU A 181 -5.41 -4.57 9.78
N ALA A 182 -5.70 -5.26 8.68
CA ALA A 182 -6.36 -6.55 8.73
C ALA A 182 -5.40 -7.62 9.26
N GLN A 183 -5.92 -8.62 10.00
CA GLN A 183 -5.13 -9.79 10.43
C GLN A 183 -4.51 -10.50 9.24
N PHE A 184 -5.34 -10.79 8.22
CA PHE A 184 -5.02 -11.14 6.85
C PHE A 184 -5.92 -10.30 5.95
N GLY A 185 -5.43 -9.89 4.79
CA GLY A 185 -6.21 -9.11 3.85
C GLY A 185 -7.46 -9.84 3.35
N ASP A 186 -7.44 -11.17 3.36
CA ASP A 186 -8.59 -12.02 3.06
C ASP A 186 -9.83 -11.67 3.91
N PHE A 187 -9.63 -11.27 5.17
CA PHE A 187 -10.72 -10.94 6.08
C PHE A 187 -11.30 -9.54 5.87
N ALA A 188 -10.67 -8.71 5.03
CA ALA A 188 -11.20 -7.42 4.62
C ALA A 188 -12.60 -7.54 3.96
N ASN A 189 -12.94 -8.72 3.41
CA ASN A 189 -14.27 -9.00 2.88
C ASN A 189 -15.39 -8.82 3.93
N GLY A 190 -15.10 -8.99 5.23
CA GLY A 190 -16.01 -8.73 6.33
C GLY A 190 -16.38 -7.25 6.48
N ALA A 191 -15.58 -6.32 5.91
CA ALA A 191 -15.83 -4.89 5.90
C ALA A 191 -16.27 -4.36 4.52
N GLN A 192 -16.63 -5.22 3.55
CA GLN A 192 -16.94 -4.83 2.18
C GLN A 192 -18.02 -3.73 2.11
N ILE A 193 -19.00 -3.76 2.99
CA ILE A 193 -20.07 -2.73 3.06
C ILE A 193 -19.46 -1.34 3.34
N ILE A 194 -18.44 -1.26 4.19
CA ILE A 194 -17.75 0.00 4.51
C ILE A 194 -16.95 0.46 3.28
N PHE A 195 -16.32 -0.43 2.55
CA PHE A 195 -15.60 -0.07 1.33
C PHE A 195 -16.53 0.45 0.26
N ASP A 196 -17.66 -0.24 -0.02
CA ASP A 196 -18.59 0.11 -1.07
C ASP A 196 -19.37 1.40 -0.77
N GLN A 197 -19.83 1.57 0.47
CA GLN A 197 -20.75 2.66 0.81
C GLN A 197 -20.05 3.94 1.29
N PHE A 198 -18.88 3.82 1.89
CA PHE A 198 -18.18 4.94 2.50
C PHE A 198 -16.83 5.19 1.85
N LEU A 199 -15.91 4.25 1.93
CA LEU A 199 -14.52 4.48 1.53
C LEU A 199 -14.40 4.92 0.05
N SER A 200 -15.09 4.22 -0.86
CA SER A 200 -15.02 4.48 -2.30
C SER A 200 -15.94 5.58 -2.79
N ALA A 201 -17.02 5.89 -2.08
CA ALA A 201 -18.13 6.66 -2.64
C ALA A 201 -18.57 7.88 -1.82
N ALA A 202 -18.12 8.03 -0.56
CA ALA A 202 -18.60 9.09 0.31
C ALA A 202 -18.22 10.50 -0.15
N GLU A 203 -17.07 10.65 -0.78
CA GLU A 203 -16.63 11.93 -1.33
C GLU A 203 -17.57 12.41 -2.45
N GLU A 204 -17.90 11.55 -3.41
CA GLU A 204 -18.81 11.91 -4.51
C GLU A 204 -20.25 12.09 -4.01
N LYS A 205 -20.73 11.24 -3.09
CA LYS A 205 -22.11 11.32 -2.60
C LYS A 205 -22.36 12.49 -1.66
N TRP A 206 -21.37 12.81 -0.80
CA TRP A 206 -21.58 13.70 0.35
C TRP A 206 -20.50 14.77 0.53
N GLY A 207 -19.48 14.82 -0.33
CA GLY A 207 -18.31 15.67 -0.15
C GLY A 207 -17.49 15.28 1.09
N GLN A 208 -17.62 14.03 1.57
CA GLN A 208 -16.97 13.56 2.78
C GLN A 208 -15.66 12.85 2.43
N THR A 209 -14.54 13.51 2.68
CA THR A 209 -13.20 12.97 2.40
C THR A 209 -12.67 12.15 3.58
N SER A 210 -11.91 11.10 3.29
CA SER A 210 -11.20 10.27 4.25
C SER A 210 -9.77 10.03 3.76
N SER A 211 -8.82 9.97 4.69
CA SER A 211 -7.44 9.53 4.43
C SER A 211 -7.13 8.18 5.11
N LEU A 212 -8.16 7.37 5.38
CA LEU A 212 -7.98 6.05 6.00
C LEU A 212 -7.02 5.20 5.17
N THR A 213 -6.01 4.66 5.84
CA THR A 213 -5.06 3.71 5.26
C THR A 213 -5.44 2.29 5.64
N LEU A 214 -5.55 1.40 4.66
CA LEU A 214 -5.78 -0.02 4.85
C LEU A 214 -4.48 -0.78 4.60
N LEU A 215 -3.96 -1.48 5.60
CA LEU A 215 -2.85 -2.42 5.45
C LEU A 215 -3.41 -3.84 5.39
N LEU A 216 -3.34 -4.44 4.21
CA LEU A 216 -4.00 -5.71 3.90
C LEU A 216 -2.95 -6.78 3.54
N PRO A 217 -2.54 -7.66 4.49
CA PRO A 217 -1.61 -8.73 4.19
C PRO A 217 -2.09 -9.58 3.00
N HIS A 218 -1.27 -9.63 1.95
CA HIS A 218 -1.55 -10.25 0.67
C HIS A 218 -0.30 -10.96 0.15
N GLY A 219 -0.49 -12.13 -0.47
CA GLY A 219 0.59 -12.91 -1.08
C GLY A 219 0.25 -14.40 -1.10
N PHE A 220 0.57 -15.04 -2.22
CA PHE A 220 0.33 -16.45 -2.46
C PHE A 220 1.57 -17.26 -2.03
N GLU A 221 1.49 -17.89 -0.87
CA GLU A 221 2.61 -18.54 -0.18
C GLU A 221 2.29 -19.97 0.25
N GLY A 222 1.31 -20.59 -0.40
CA GLY A 222 0.89 -21.97 -0.11
C GLY A 222 0.11 -22.13 1.20
N GLN A 223 -0.46 -21.05 1.74
CA GLN A 223 -1.21 -21.05 3.01
C GLN A 223 -2.72 -21.28 2.85
N GLY A 224 -3.17 -21.57 1.61
CA GLY A 224 -4.56 -21.84 1.31
C GLY A 224 -5.37 -20.59 0.94
N PRO A 225 -6.67 -20.78 0.57
CA PRO A 225 -7.50 -19.74 -0.02
C PRO A 225 -7.91 -18.62 0.94
N GLU A 226 -7.88 -18.82 2.25
CA GLU A 226 -8.27 -17.84 3.26
C GLU A 226 -7.11 -17.01 3.82
N HIS A 227 -5.86 -17.24 3.35
CA HIS A 227 -4.65 -16.59 3.84
C HIS A 227 -3.72 -16.17 2.69
N SER A 228 -4.29 -15.83 1.53
CA SER A 228 -3.53 -15.48 0.32
C SER A 228 -3.94 -14.16 -0.29
N SER A 229 -5.24 -13.86 -0.42
CA SER A 229 -5.72 -12.74 -1.22
C SER A 229 -6.54 -11.72 -0.43
N ALA A 230 -6.07 -10.48 -0.42
CA ALA A 230 -6.84 -9.33 0.03
C ALA A 230 -7.89 -8.87 -1.03
N ARG A 231 -8.05 -9.62 -2.13
CA ARG A 231 -8.99 -9.29 -3.20
C ARG A 231 -8.71 -7.94 -3.87
N LEU A 232 -7.48 -7.77 -4.33
CA LEU A 232 -7.02 -6.56 -5.03
C LEU A 232 -7.99 -6.12 -6.14
N GLU A 233 -8.52 -7.08 -6.92
CA GLU A 233 -9.47 -6.85 -8.00
C GLU A 233 -10.74 -6.11 -7.55
N ARG A 234 -11.20 -6.30 -6.33
CA ARG A 234 -12.40 -5.65 -5.79
C ARG A 234 -12.17 -4.17 -5.51
N PHE A 235 -11.00 -3.83 -4.96
CA PHE A 235 -10.62 -2.43 -4.77
C PHE A 235 -10.43 -1.72 -6.10
N LEU A 236 -9.73 -2.36 -7.06
CA LEU A 236 -9.52 -1.79 -8.38
C LEU A 236 -10.84 -1.57 -9.14
N GLN A 237 -11.82 -2.46 -8.98
CA GLN A 237 -13.15 -2.30 -9.56
C GLN A 237 -13.90 -1.08 -9.00
N LEU A 238 -13.64 -0.68 -7.74
CA LEU A 238 -14.23 0.49 -7.10
C LEU A 238 -13.54 1.80 -7.47
N CYS A 239 -12.41 1.75 -8.16
CA CYS A 239 -11.60 2.91 -8.50
C CYS A 239 -12.20 3.73 -9.64
N ALA A 240 -12.47 5.01 -9.37
CA ALA A 240 -12.87 6.00 -10.36
C ALA A 240 -12.61 7.42 -9.84
N GLU A 241 -12.38 8.39 -10.72
CA GLU A 241 -12.31 9.83 -10.38
C GLU A 241 -11.30 10.17 -9.26
N ASN A 242 -10.22 9.38 -9.13
CA ASN A 242 -9.22 9.46 -8.06
C ASN A 242 -9.81 9.33 -6.65
N ASN A 243 -10.82 8.50 -6.48
CA ASN A 243 -11.50 8.30 -5.20
C ASN A 243 -10.64 7.61 -4.13
N MET A 244 -9.62 6.86 -4.52
CA MET A 244 -8.69 6.18 -3.61
C MET A 244 -7.32 5.99 -4.26
N ILE A 245 -6.36 5.51 -3.50
CA ILE A 245 -5.03 5.10 -3.95
C ILE A 245 -4.87 3.61 -3.65
N VAL A 246 -4.43 2.81 -4.63
CA VAL A 246 -4.23 1.36 -4.45
C VAL A 246 -2.80 1.00 -4.82
N CYS A 247 -2.07 0.40 -3.87
CA CYS A 247 -0.65 0.11 -3.98
C CYS A 247 -0.30 -1.32 -3.56
N SER A 248 0.82 -1.81 -4.10
CA SER A 248 1.52 -3.00 -3.61
C SER A 248 3.02 -2.72 -3.63
N PHE A 249 3.56 -2.35 -2.48
CA PHE A 249 4.96 -1.97 -2.37
C PHE A 249 5.87 -3.19 -2.40
N SER A 250 7.01 -3.05 -3.06
CA SER A 250 8.04 -4.11 -3.13
C SER A 250 9.29 -3.80 -2.34
N THR A 251 9.48 -2.57 -1.84
CA THR A 251 10.66 -2.18 -1.07
C THR A 251 10.30 -1.50 0.25
N PRO A 252 11.17 -1.63 1.27
CA PRO A 252 11.03 -0.89 2.53
C PRO A 252 10.98 0.63 2.34
N ALA A 253 11.83 1.19 1.45
CA ALA A 253 11.85 2.62 1.16
C ALA A 253 10.52 3.09 0.55
N ASN A 254 9.93 2.32 -0.36
CA ASN A 254 8.67 2.74 -0.98
C ASN A 254 7.49 2.66 0.00
N LEU A 255 7.50 1.72 0.95
CA LEU A 255 6.58 1.74 2.10
C LEU A 255 6.76 3.01 2.93
N PHE A 256 8.00 3.34 3.30
CA PHE A 256 8.32 4.55 4.07
C PHE A 256 7.77 5.80 3.40
N HIS A 257 8.09 6.01 2.14
CA HIS A 257 7.64 7.17 1.36
C HIS A 257 6.14 7.15 1.11
N GLY A 258 5.54 5.99 0.89
CA GLY A 258 4.10 5.82 0.70
C GLY A 258 3.29 6.24 1.94
N LEU A 259 3.73 5.85 3.14
CA LEU A 259 3.11 6.25 4.41
C LEU A 259 3.28 7.75 4.68
N ARG A 260 4.46 8.30 4.42
CA ARG A 260 4.71 9.75 4.56
C ARG A 260 3.88 10.57 3.59
N ARG A 261 3.79 10.14 2.32
CA ARG A 261 2.90 10.76 1.31
C ARG A 261 1.44 10.74 1.77
N GLN A 262 1.00 9.65 2.39
CA GLN A 262 -0.37 9.53 2.90
C GLN A 262 -0.66 10.43 4.10
N ALA A 263 0.34 10.71 4.91
CA ALA A 263 0.23 11.61 6.05
C ALA A 263 0.20 13.10 5.64
N ASP A 264 0.54 13.44 4.40
CA ASP A 264 0.48 14.79 3.88
C ASP A 264 -0.98 15.22 3.63
N ASN A 265 -1.36 16.36 4.20
CA ASN A 265 -2.74 16.85 4.13
C ASN A 265 -3.18 17.31 2.73
N SER A 266 -2.28 17.44 1.76
CA SER A 266 -2.63 17.72 0.37
C SER A 266 -3.30 16.55 -0.34
N ILE A 267 -3.13 15.31 0.20
CA ILE A 267 -3.73 14.10 -0.33
C ILE A 267 -4.71 13.54 0.70
N ARG A 268 -5.99 13.82 0.49
CA ARG A 268 -7.07 13.30 1.34
C ARG A 268 -7.89 12.23 0.60
N LYS A 269 -7.23 11.14 0.28
CA LYS A 269 -7.82 9.96 -0.36
C LYS A 269 -7.50 8.72 0.47
N PRO A 270 -8.38 7.73 0.55
CA PRO A 270 -8.05 6.45 1.16
C PRO A 270 -6.85 5.79 0.45
N LEU A 271 -5.95 5.20 1.24
CA LEU A 271 -4.85 4.40 0.72
C LEU A 271 -5.09 2.92 1.03
N VAL A 272 -5.08 2.08 0.02
CA VAL A 272 -5.17 0.62 0.14
C VAL A 272 -3.83 0.01 -0.21
N VAL A 273 -3.18 -0.65 0.74
CA VAL A 273 -1.87 -1.29 0.57
C VAL A 273 -2.01 -2.80 0.64
N MET A 274 -1.64 -3.49 -0.43
CA MET A 274 -1.39 -4.92 -0.42
C MET A 274 -0.08 -5.16 0.33
N SER A 275 -0.16 -5.41 1.64
CA SER A 275 1.02 -5.56 2.51
C SER A 275 1.65 -6.94 2.33
N PRO A 276 2.97 -7.06 2.37
CA PRO A 276 3.62 -8.35 2.23
C PRO A 276 3.52 -9.21 3.49
N LYS A 277 3.79 -10.51 3.31
CA LYS A 277 3.97 -11.49 4.39
C LYS A 277 5.40 -12.01 4.42
N SER A 278 5.82 -12.81 3.45
CA SER A 278 7.19 -13.35 3.39
C SER A 278 8.25 -12.28 3.17
N LEU A 279 7.95 -11.22 2.41
CA LEU A 279 8.89 -10.12 2.17
C LEU A 279 9.29 -9.37 3.44
N LEU A 280 8.50 -9.45 4.52
CA LEU A 280 8.85 -8.87 5.82
C LEU A 280 10.22 -9.35 6.36
N ARG A 281 10.68 -10.52 5.93
CA ARG A 281 11.94 -11.13 6.36
C ARG A 281 12.81 -11.64 5.22
N HIS A 282 12.46 -11.29 3.99
CA HIS A 282 13.22 -11.72 2.83
C HIS A 282 14.59 -11.01 2.79
N PRO A 283 15.71 -11.74 2.61
CA PRO A 283 17.05 -11.17 2.72
C PRO A 283 17.36 -10.08 1.68
N ASP A 284 16.71 -10.13 0.53
CA ASP A 284 16.91 -9.18 -0.58
C ASP A 284 15.95 -7.99 -0.52
N VAL A 285 14.97 -8.02 0.40
CA VAL A 285 14.00 -6.93 0.61
C VAL A 285 14.57 -5.96 1.63
N ILE A 286 15.54 -5.19 1.18
CA ILE A 286 16.32 -4.26 1.99
C ILE A 286 16.40 -2.92 1.25
N SER A 287 16.33 -1.84 1.99
CA SER A 287 16.66 -0.48 1.55
C SER A 287 17.83 0.06 2.37
N THR A 288 18.39 1.18 1.94
CA THR A 288 19.44 1.90 2.66
C THR A 288 18.87 3.13 3.37
N PRO A 289 19.56 3.71 4.37
CA PRO A 289 19.17 5.00 4.94
C PRO A 289 19.09 6.12 3.88
N GLU A 290 19.97 6.09 2.87
CA GLU A 290 19.99 7.04 1.76
C GLU A 290 18.69 7.02 0.97
N ASP A 291 18.12 5.84 0.73
CA ASP A 291 16.81 5.70 0.07
C ASP A 291 15.70 6.46 0.80
N LEU A 292 15.86 6.74 2.12
CA LEU A 292 14.86 7.42 2.94
C LEU A 292 15.11 8.93 3.07
N TYR A 293 16.38 9.35 3.12
CA TYR A 293 16.70 10.77 3.29
C TYR A 293 16.95 11.53 1.98
N ASP A 294 17.18 10.81 0.86
CA ASP A 294 17.37 11.39 -0.49
C ASP A 294 16.39 10.77 -1.52
N GLY A 295 15.51 9.86 -1.08
CA GLY A 295 14.52 9.19 -1.90
C GLY A 295 13.17 9.88 -1.95
N ARG A 296 12.26 9.28 -2.72
CA ARG A 296 10.85 9.67 -2.80
C ARG A 296 9.97 8.46 -3.08
N PHE A 297 8.65 8.62 -2.96
CA PHE A 297 7.72 7.62 -3.43
C PHE A 297 7.84 7.41 -4.94
N GLN A 298 7.87 6.16 -5.37
CA GLN A 298 7.93 5.77 -6.78
C GLN A 298 6.69 4.93 -7.12
N GLU A 299 5.85 5.43 -8.00
CA GLU A 299 4.68 4.73 -8.53
C GLU A 299 5.08 3.52 -9.38
N VAL A 300 6.20 3.67 -10.09
CA VAL A 300 6.89 2.63 -10.86
C VAL A 300 8.35 2.63 -10.43
N ILE A 301 8.87 1.48 -10.05
CA ILE A 301 10.32 1.33 -9.85
C ILE A 301 10.88 0.74 -11.14
N PRO A 302 11.68 1.51 -11.88
CA PRO A 302 12.20 1.10 -13.18
C PRO A 302 13.11 -0.13 -13.07
N SER A 303 13.21 -0.89 -14.15
CA SER A 303 14.19 -1.97 -14.23
C SER A 303 15.61 -1.42 -14.11
N ALA A 304 16.44 -2.10 -13.35
CA ALA A 304 17.89 -1.81 -13.29
C ALA A 304 18.66 -2.37 -14.51
N ASP A 305 17.98 -3.21 -15.31
CA ASP A 305 18.60 -3.95 -16.41
C ASP A 305 18.85 -3.06 -17.63
N ALA A 306 19.67 -3.59 -18.55
CA ALA A 306 20.01 -2.87 -19.78
C ALA A 306 18.79 -2.70 -20.70
N SER A 307 18.66 -1.54 -21.32
CA SER A 307 17.56 -1.19 -22.25
C SER A 307 17.50 -2.01 -23.54
N ALA A 308 18.42 -2.96 -23.73
CA ALA A 308 18.47 -3.86 -24.87
C ALA A 308 17.63 -5.14 -24.69
N ALA A 309 16.98 -5.33 -23.56
CA ALA A 309 16.13 -6.49 -23.29
C ALA A 309 14.98 -6.58 -24.34
N ARG A 310 14.70 -7.81 -24.77
CA ARG A 310 13.65 -8.09 -25.76
C ARG A 310 12.30 -8.44 -25.13
N LYS A 311 12.31 -8.80 -23.86
CA LYS A 311 11.11 -9.04 -23.06
C LYS A 311 11.11 -8.08 -21.87
N LEU A 312 10.03 -7.32 -21.75
CA LEU A 312 9.80 -6.42 -20.61
C LEU A 312 8.68 -6.99 -19.73
N VAL A 313 9.02 -7.30 -18.49
CA VAL A 313 8.11 -7.84 -17.49
C VAL A 313 7.67 -6.72 -16.57
N PHE A 314 6.36 -6.53 -16.41
CA PHE A 314 5.78 -5.76 -15.33
C PHE A 314 5.17 -6.70 -14.29
N CYS A 315 5.41 -6.45 -13.03
CA CYS A 315 4.86 -7.19 -11.89
C CYS A 315 4.80 -6.30 -10.65
N SER A 316 4.32 -6.84 -9.53
CA SER A 316 4.21 -6.11 -8.26
C SER A 316 4.61 -6.98 -7.07
N GLY A 317 4.98 -6.33 -5.95
CA GLY A 317 5.19 -6.98 -4.67
C GLY A 317 6.18 -8.16 -4.74
N LYS A 318 5.80 -9.30 -4.16
CA LYS A 318 6.64 -10.50 -4.07
C LYS A 318 7.02 -11.06 -5.44
N MET A 319 6.15 -10.91 -6.43
CA MET A 319 6.39 -11.47 -7.77
C MET A 319 7.66 -10.93 -8.42
N TYR A 320 8.07 -9.71 -8.09
CA TYR A 320 9.35 -9.15 -8.55
C TYR A 320 10.54 -10.01 -8.14
N TYR A 321 10.60 -10.41 -6.88
CA TYR A 321 11.73 -11.20 -6.35
C TYR A 321 11.75 -12.60 -6.93
N ASP A 322 10.58 -13.23 -7.07
CA ASP A 322 10.46 -14.56 -7.66
C ASP A 322 10.91 -14.55 -9.14
N VAL A 323 10.46 -13.55 -9.92
CA VAL A 323 10.84 -13.40 -11.34
C VAL A 323 12.32 -13.07 -11.47
N LYS A 324 12.82 -12.10 -10.68
CA LYS A 324 14.23 -11.71 -10.70
C LYS A 324 15.14 -12.92 -10.44
N GLN A 325 14.85 -13.69 -9.39
CA GLN A 325 15.61 -14.89 -9.05
C GLN A 325 15.57 -15.93 -10.19
N ALA A 326 14.42 -16.13 -10.84
CA ALA A 326 14.29 -17.06 -11.96
C ALA A 326 15.09 -16.58 -13.19
N VAL A 327 15.03 -15.29 -13.52
CA VAL A 327 15.81 -14.69 -14.62
C VAL A 327 17.32 -14.82 -14.37
N GLU A 328 17.77 -14.57 -13.14
CA GLU A 328 19.17 -14.73 -12.73
C GLU A 328 19.65 -16.18 -12.80
N ALA A 329 18.81 -17.12 -12.34
CA ALA A 329 19.14 -18.55 -12.36
C ALA A 329 19.30 -19.09 -13.78
N GLU A 330 18.55 -18.57 -14.75
CA GLU A 330 18.63 -18.93 -16.16
C GLU A 330 19.66 -18.10 -16.96
N GLY A 331 20.33 -17.14 -16.33
CA GLY A 331 21.31 -16.27 -16.97
C GLY A 331 20.74 -15.35 -18.05
N LYS A 332 19.48 -14.91 -17.92
CA LYS A 332 18.72 -14.14 -18.92
C LYS A 332 18.59 -12.65 -18.60
N GLN A 333 19.43 -12.09 -17.76
CA GLN A 333 19.37 -10.69 -17.31
C GLN A 333 19.53 -9.69 -18.47
N ASP A 334 20.24 -10.08 -19.54
CA ASP A 334 20.42 -9.26 -20.74
C ASP A 334 19.23 -9.34 -21.71
N GLU A 335 18.34 -10.35 -21.55
CA GLU A 335 17.21 -10.60 -22.44
C GLU A 335 15.88 -10.15 -21.84
N ILE A 336 15.74 -10.18 -20.50
CA ILE A 336 14.50 -9.94 -19.77
C ILE A 336 14.72 -8.83 -18.74
N ALA A 337 14.01 -7.73 -18.92
CA ALA A 337 13.96 -6.63 -17.96
C ALA A 337 12.72 -6.77 -17.07
N VAL A 338 12.84 -6.39 -15.78
CA VAL A 338 11.75 -6.51 -14.80
C VAL A 338 11.49 -5.18 -14.13
N THR A 339 10.36 -4.58 -14.43
CA THR A 339 9.88 -3.31 -13.87
C THR A 339 8.76 -3.57 -12.86
N ARG A 340 8.74 -2.79 -11.78
CA ARG A 340 7.77 -2.92 -10.68
C ARG A 340 6.71 -1.85 -10.77
N LEU A 341 5.44 -2.25 -10.84
CA LEU A 341 4.30 -1.36 -10.67
C LEU A 341 3.93 -1.34 -9.16
N GLU A 342 4.23 -0.24 -8.48
CA GLU A 342 4.01 -0.09 -7.05
C GLU A 342 2.64 0.52 -6.72
N GLN A 343 2.13 1.38 -7.61
CA GLN A 343 0.80 1.97 -7.52
C GLN A 343 -0.04 1.53 -8.72
N PHE A 344 -1.19 0.89 -8.44
CA PHE A 344 -2.15 0.49 -9.47
C PHE A 344 -3.11 1.62 -9.82
N TYR A 345 -3.52 2.39 -8.81
CA TYR A 345 -4.46 3.48 -9.00
C TYR A 345 -4.15 4.67 -8.08
N PRO A 346 -4.21 5.91 -8.57
CA PRO A 346 -4.31 6.28 -10.00
C PRO A 346 -3.19 5.63 -10.81
N PHE A 347 -3.52 5.19 -12.05
CA PHE A 347 -2.54 4.48 -12.89
C PHE A 347 -1.41 5.45 -13.32
N PRO A 348 -0.15 5.09 -13.14
CA PRO A 348 1.00 5.95 -13.43
C PRO A 348 1.40 5.89 -14.91
N SER A 349 0.52 6.41 -15.78
CA SER A 349 0.66 6.35 -17.23
C SER A 349 2.00 6.91 -17.75
N ALA A 350 2.45 8.03 -17.19
CA ALA A 350 3.69 8.67 -17.65
C ALA A 350 4.92 7.82 -17.37
N GLU A 351 5.00 7.23 -16.17
CA GLU A 351 6.10 6.37 -15.73
C GLU A 351 6.10 5.03 -16.49
N VAL A 352 4.92 4.44 -16.69
CA VAL A 352 4.77 3.23 -17.49
C VAL A 352 5.18 3.48 -18.94
N LYS A 353 4.73 4.58 -19.55
CA LYS A 353 5.13 4.96 -20.89
C LYS A 353 6.64 5.18 -21.01
N ALA A 354 7.25 5.85 -20.04
CA ALA A 354 8.69 6.05 -20.03
C ALA A 354 9.48 4.73 -20.02
N GLU A 355 9.02 3.73 -19.27
CA GLU A 355 9.63 2.39 -19.30
C GLU A 355 9.40 1.67 -20.64
N LEU A 356 8.21 1.74 -21.23
CA LEU A 356 7.94 1.18 -22.56
C LEU A 356 8.84 1.81 -23.62
N GLU A 357 9.03 3.12 -23.61
CA GLU A 357 9.92 3.84 -24.53
C GLU A 357 11.39 3.52 -24.29
N ARG A 358 11.81 3.38 -23.03
CA ARG A 358 13.17 2.96 -22.65
C ARG A 358 13.51 1.57 -23.19
N PHE A 359 12.52 0.67 -23.20
CA PHE A 359 12.63 -0.68 -23.76
C PHE A 359 11.98 -0.78 -25.14
N GLY A 360 12.13 0.24 -25.99
CA GLY A 360 11.49 0.31 -27.29
C GLY A 360 11.75 -0.87 -28.23
N ALA A 361 12.87 -1.60 -28.06
CA ALA A 361 13.19 -2.83 -28.79
C ALA A 361 12.54 -4.10 -28.20
N ALA A 362 11.75 -3.98 -27.12
CA ALA A 362 11.07 -5.12 -26.52
C ALA A 362 9.98 -5.66 -27.46
N GLN A 363 10.12 -6.90 -27.86
CA GLN A 363 9.17 -7.61 -28.74
C GLN A 363 8.00 -8.19 -27.97
N GLU A 364 8.18 -8.37 -26.67
CA GLU A 364 7.19 -8.90 -25.75
C GLU A 364 7.12 -8.05 -24.48
N VAL A 365 5.90 -7.57 -24.17
CA VAL A 365 5.57 -6.91 -22.91
C VAL A 365 4.58 -7.79 -22.16
N VAL A 366 4.89 -8.15 -20.92
CA VAL A 366 4.08 -9.08 -20.13
C VAL A 366 3.74 -8.52 -18.75
N TRP A 367 2.52 -8.77 -18.32
CA TRP A 367 2.09 -8.63 -16.94
C TRP A 367 2.19 -9.98 -16.24
N VAL A 368 2.93 -10.05 -15.14
CA VAL A 368 3.12 -11.26 -14.35
C VAL A 368 2.53 -11.06 -12.96
N GLN A 369 1.59 -11.92 -12.58
CA GLN A 369 0.99 -11.89 -11.24
C GLN A 369 0.83 -13.29 -10.67
N GLU A 370 0.70 -13.38 -9.35
CA GLU A 370 0.48 -14.64 -8.63
C GLU A 370 -1.00 -15.03 -8.53
N GLU A 371 -1.91 -14.07 -8.66
CA GLU A 371 -3.35 -14.30 -8.62
C GLU A 371 -3.86 -14.97 -9.90
N PRO A 372 -5.01 -15.68 -9.82
CA PRO A 372 -5.70 -16.19 -11.01
C PRO A 372 -6.06 -15.08 -12.01
N ALA A 373 -6.20 -15.43 -13.30
CA ALA A 373 -6.45 -14.48 -14.40
C ALA A 373 -7.73 -13.63 -14.25
N ASN A 374 -8.71 -14.10 -13.50
CA ASN A 374 -9.94 -13.34 -13.18
C ASN A 374 -9.83 -12.53 -11.88
N MET A 375 -8.68 -12.55 -11.22
CA MET A 375 -8.39 -11.87 -9.95
C MET A 375 -7.13 -11.02 -10.07
N GLY A 376 -6.76 -10.33 -8.99
CA GLY A 376 -5.58 -9.46 -8.99
C GLY A 376 -5.73 -8.24 -9.87
N ALA A 377 -4.62 -7.75 -10.41
CA ALA A 377 -4.61 -6.51 -11.17
C ALA A 377 -4.87 -6.68 -12.68
N TRP A 378 -4.69 -7.87 -13.24
CA TRP A 378 -4.69 -8.09 -14.68
C TRP A 378 -5.85 -7.45 -15.44
N THR A 379 -7.09 -7.70 -15.00
CA THR A 379 -8.28 -7.19 -15.68
C THR A 379 -8.42 -5.67 -15.64
N PHE A 380 -7.74 -5.02 -14.70
CA PHE A 380 -7.70 -3.58 -14.55
C PHE A 380 -6.55 -2.95 -15.35
N VAL A 381 -5.33 -3.46 -15.20
CA VAL A 381 -4.14 -2.83 -15.79
C VAL A 381 -4.03 -3.02 -17.30
N ARG A 382 -4.61 -4.10 -17.83
CA ARG A 382 -4.49 -4.46 -19.26
C ARG A 382 -4.83 -3.31 -20.19
N ASP A 383 -5.98 -2.71 -20.03
CA ASP A 383 -6.47 -1.66 -20.93
C ASP A 383 -5.62 -0.38 -20.83
N PHE A 384 -5.08 -0.08 -19.63
CA PHE A 384 -4.14 1.04 -19.48
C PHE A 384 -2.81 0.76 -20.19
N PHE A 385 -2.24 -0.43 -20.03
CA PHE A 385 -1.01 -0.79 -20.73
C PHE A 385 -1.19 -0.81 -22.25
N ASP A 386 -2.30 -1.35 -22.77
CA ASP A 386 -2.58 -1.38 -24.20
C ASP A 386 -2.69 0.06 -24.76
N ASN A 387 -3.35 0.98 -24.05
CA ASN A 387 -3.42 2.41 -24.41
C ASN A 387 -2.02 3.07 -24.43
N GLU A 388 -1.16 2.78 -23.46
CA GLU A 388 0.19 3.33 -23.45
C GLU A 388 1.06 2.75 -24.58
N LEU A 389 0.92 1.45 -24.88
CA LEU A 389 1.60 0.80 -26.00
C LEU A 389 1.20 1.34 -27.35
N GLU A 390 -0.05 1.79 -27.55
CA GLU A 390 -0.50 2.44 -28.78
C GLU A 390 0.26 3.74 -29.09
N THR A 391 0.75 4.42 -28.04
CA THR A 391 1.39 5.75 -28.15
C THR A 391 2.89 5.74 -27.87
N ALA A 392 3.42 4.72 -27.25
CA ALA A 392 4.83 4.54 -26.96
C ALA A 392 5.61 4.05 -28.18
N THR A 393 6.88 4.40 -28.25
CA THR A 393 7.81 3.81 -29.25
C THR A 393 8.31 2.46 -28.73
N CYS A 394 7.52 1.41 -28.93
CA CYS A 394 7.82 0.04 -28.54
C CYS A 394 7.46 -0.94 -29.68
N GLU A 395 8.26 -2.00 -29.88
CA GLU A 395 7.96 -3.03 -30.92
C GLU A 395 6.75 -3.89 -30.52
N ALA A 396 6.50 -4.12 -29.22
CA ALA A 396 5.30 -4.79 -28.74
C ALA A 396 4.07 -3.90 -28.94
N ASN A 397 2.96 -4.49 -29.35
CA ASN A 397 1.70 -3.77 -29.63
C ASN A 397 0.58 -4.05 -28.62
N ARG A 398 0.81 -4.91 -27.65
CA ARG A 398 -0.11 -5.23 -26.55
C ARG A 398 0.61 -5.92 -25.41
N ILE A 399 0.05 -5.78 -24.21
CA ILE A 399 0.51 -6.53 -23.06
C ILE A 399 -0.07 -7.95 -23.05
N ARG A 400 0.69 -8.94 -22.58
CA ARG A 400 0.27 -10.32 -22.40
C ARG A 400 0.25 -10.70 -20.92
N TYR A 401 -0.65 -11.59 -20.56
CA TYR A 401 -0.75 -12.14 -19.20
C TYR A 401 0.09 -13.40 -19.05
N ILE A 402 0.82 -13.48 -17.94
CA ILE A 402 1.46 -14.69 -17.42
C ILE A 402 1.06 -14.84 -15.95
N GLY A 403 0.43 -15.95 -15.61
CA GLY A 403 -0.05 -16.23 -14.26
C GLY A 403 -0.94 -17.46 -14.21
N ARG A 404 -1.63 -17.65 -13.10
CA ARG A 404 -2.56 -18.77 -12.91
C ARG A 404 -3.79 -18.63 -13.82
N THR A 405 -4.35 -19.73 -14.25
CA THR A 405 -5.64 -19.74 -14.96
C THR A 405 -6.76 -19.20 -14.08
N ALA A 406 -7.85 -18.74 -14.71
CA ALA A 406 -9.03 -18.28 -13.99
C ALA A 406 -9.55 -19.38 -13.05
N ALA A 407 -9.89 -19.00 -11.83
CA ALA A 407 -10.33 -19.93 -10.79
C ALA A 407 -11.44 -19.32 -9.92
N ALA A 408 -12.30 -20.17 -9.35
CA ALA A 408 -13.33 -19.75 -8.41
C ALA A 408 -12.76 -19.49 -7.01
N SER A 409 -11.73 -20.24 -6.62
CA SER A 409 -10.97 -20.01 -5.38
C SER A 409 -9.76 -19.14 -5.65
N PRO A 410 -9.38 -18.22 -4.74
CA PRO A 410 -8.20 -17.38 -4.93
C PRO A 410 -6.91 -18.19 -4.97
N ALA A 411 -6.78 -19.24 -4.16
CA ALA A 411 -5.59 -20.07 -4.08
C ALA A 411 -5.93 -21.54 -3.90
N THR A 412 -4.98 -22.42 -4.22
CA THR A 412 -5.08 -23.85 -3.91
C THR A 412 -4.91 -24.10 -2.41
N GLY A 413 -5.57 -25.12 -1.89
CA GLY A 413 -5.40 -25.63 -0.51
C GLY A 413 -4.15 -26.49 -0.30
N SER A 414 -3.37 -26.77 -1.35
CA SER A 414 -2.18 -27.61 -1.33
C SER A 414 -0.91 -26.83 -1.58
N ALA A 415 0.01 -26.83 -0.62
CA ALA A 415 1.33 -26.21 -0.80
C ALA A 415 2.14 -26.81 -1.96
N GLN A 416 1.98 -28.11 -2.22
CA GLN A 416 2.64 -28.79 -3.34
C GLN A 416 2.11 -28.30 -4.70
N VAL A 417 0.78 -28.15 -4.82
CA VAL A 417 0.15 -27.61 -6.04
C VAL A 417 0.56 -26.16 -6.24
N HIS A 418 0.53 -25.34 -5.17
CA HIS A 418 1.01 -23.97 -5.21
C HIS A 418 2.44 -23.88 -5.76
N GLN A 419 3.37 -24.71 -5.27
CA GLN A 419 4.76 -24.71 -5.74
C GLN A 419 4.88 -25.09 -7.21
N ALA A 420 4.08 -26.09 -7.67
CA ALA A 420 4.06 -26.48 -9.08
C ALA A 420 3.53 -25.35 -9.98
N GLU A 421 2.46 -24.67 -9.58
CA GLU A 421 1.91 -23.51 -10.30
C GLU A 421 2.92 -22.35 -10.36
N GLN A 422 3.56 -22.02 -9.23
CA GLN A 422 4.56 -20.95 -9.17
C GLN A 422 5.75 -21.25 -10.09
N THR A 423 6.27 -22.48 -10.05
CA THR A 423 7.33 -22.94 -10.94
C THR A 423 6.91 -22.84 -12.41
N SER A 424 5.67 -23.23 -12.74
CA SER A 424 5.15 -23.13 -14.11
C SER A 424 5.09 -21.67 -14.61
N ILE A 425 4.65 -20.74 -13.76
CA ILE A 425 4.63 -19.31 -14.09
C ILE A 425 6.04 -18.82 -14.41
N LEU A 426 7.01 -19.09 -13.53
CA LEU A 426 8.39 -18.65 -13.70
C LEU A 426 9.04 -19.25 -14.95
N ASN A 427 8.79 -20.53 -15.24
CA ASN A 427 9.28 -21.16 -16.48
C ASN A 427 8.73 -20.50 -17.75
N VAL A 428 7.47 -20.03 -17.73
CA VAL A 428 6.88 -19.29 -18.85
C VAL A 428 7.49 -17.90 -19.00
N VAL A 429 7.83 -17.26 -17.88
CA VAL A 429 8.51 -15.93 -17.90
C VAL A 429 9.90 -16.06 -18.51
N THR A 430 10.65 -17.06 -18.10
CA THR A 430 12.06 -17.25 -18.55
C THR A 430 12.18 -18.00 -19.89
N GLY A 431 11.17 -18.71 -20.34
CA GLY A 431 11.15 -19.38 -21.66
C GLY A 431 10.83 -18.44 -22.76
#